data_57d6c0075579681f38a381be2be5a091
#
_entry.id   57d6c0075579681f38a381be2be5a091
#
_cell.length_a   1.000
_cell.length_b   1.000
_cell.length_c   1.000
_cell.angle_alpha   90.00
_cell.angle_beta   90.00
_cell.angle_gamma   90.00
#
_symmetry.space_group_name_H-M   'P 1'
#
loop_
_entity.id
_entity.type
_entity.pdbx_description
1 polymer ?
#
loop_
_entity_poly.entity_id
_entity_poly.type
_entity_poly.pdbx_seq_one_letter_code
_entity_poly.pdbx_strand_id
1 'polypeptide(L)' 'MTTLICFLLDGEWSDWSEWGTCSLECGSGNQTRTRTCTNPEPQFDGEDCGPNSSETQVCNQDPCPIGNLIILL' A
#
# COMPACT_ATOMS: atom_id res chain seq x y z
N MET A 1 -16.54 39.41 -9.95
CA MET A 1 -16.42 38.80 -10.08
C MET A 1 -15.70 38.09 -9.79
N THR A 2 -15.69 37.65 -9.75
CA THR A 2 -15.16 36.91 -9.32
C THR A 2 -14.31 36.30 -10.00
N THR A 3 -13.41 36.35 -9.79
CA THR A 3 -12.51 35.90 -10.36
C THR A 3 -12.36 34.64 -10.18
N LEU A 4 -12.27 33.92 -10.97
CA LEU A 4 -12.05 32.73 -10.77
C LEU A 4 -10.78 32.47 -10.61
N ILE A 5 -10.26 32.28 -9.61
CA ILE A 5 -8.98 31.93 -9.45
C ILE A 5 -8.89 30.51 -9.42
N CYS A 6 -8.30 29.92 -10.31
CA CYS A 6 -8.10 28.54 -10.27
C CYS A 6 -6.87 28.25 -9.60
N PHE A 7 -6.90 27.91 -8.38
CA PHE A 7 -5.73 27.46 -7.72
C PHE A 7 -5.48 26.06 -8.11
N LEU A 8 -4.30 25.73 -8.48
CA LEU A 8 -3.91 24.35 -8.69
C LEU A 8 -4.03 23.65 -7.37
N LEU A 9 -4.60 22.49 -7.39
CA LEU A 9 -4.74 21.73 -6.18
C LEU A 9 -3.98 20.44 -6.38
N ASP A 10 -2.84 20.32 -5.79
CA ASP A 10 -2.05 19.13 -5.90
C ASP A 10 -2.68 18.02 -5.11
N GLY A 11 -2.59 16.83 -5.61
CA GLY A 11 -3.10 15.68 -4.90
C GLY A 11 -2.25 15.36 -3.70
N GLU A 12 -2.85 14.73 -2.72
CA GLU A 12 -2.12 14.24 -1.59
C GLU A 12 -2.57 12.83 -1.31
N TRP A 13 -1.68 12.05 -0.75
CA TRP A 13 -1.96 10.66 -0.50
C TRP A 13 -2.97 10.48 0.62
N SER A 14 -3.81 9.51 0.47
CA SER A 14 -4.64 9.05 1.57
C SER A 14 -3.75 8.31 2.55
N ASP A 15 -4.32 7.89 3.67
CA ASP A 15 -3.60 7.03 4.58
C ASP A 15 -3.39 5.70 3.90
N TRP A 16 -2.39 4.96 4.35
CA TRP A 16 -2.18 3.63 3.86
C TRP A 16 -3.29 2.71 4.31
N SER A 17 -3.63 1.77 3.46
CA SER A 17 -4.57 0.74 3.86
C SER A 17 -3.91 -0.19 4.85
N GLU A 18 -4.67 -1.11 5.39
CA GLU A 18 -4.10 -2.17 6.19
C GLU A 18 -3.28 -3.05 5.29
N TRP A 19 -2.33 -3.76 5.86
CA TRP A 19 -1.57 -4.69 5.07
C TRP A 19 -2.50 -5.83 4.63
N GLY A 20 -2.31 -6.26 3.41
CA GLY A 20 -3.10 -7.35 2.89
C GLY A 20 -2.66 -8.68 3.46
N THR A 21 -3.29 -9.73 3.01
CA THR A 21 -2.99 -11.06 3.49
C THR A 21 -1.63 -11.49 2.99
N CYS A 22 -0.89 -12.16 3.85
CA CYS A 22 0.40 -12.68 3.45
C CYS A 22 0.21 -13.73 2.36
N SER A 23 1.09 -13.76 1.39
CA SER A 23 0.95 -14.68 0.28
C SER A 23 1.19 -16.12 0.67
N LEU A 24 1.85 -16.35 1.79
CA LEU A 24 2.09 -17.70 2.27
C LEU A 24 1.70 -17.79 3.73
N GLU A 25 1.30 -18.95 4.15
CA GLU A 25 0.94 -19.12 5.54
C GLU A 25 2.15 -19.36 6.40
N CYS A 26 3.22 -19.76 5.85
CA CYS A 26 4.45 -19.94 6.57
C CYS A 26 5.59 -19.71 5.60
N GLY A 27 6.75 -19.54 6.10
CA GLY A 27 7.89 -19.18 5.30
C GLY A 27 7.80 -17.73 4.91
N SER A 28 8.68 -17.24 4.14
CA SER A 28 8.67 -15.84 3.80
C SER A 28 7.71 -15.57 2.68
N GLY A 29 6.63 -14.94 2.97
CA GLY A 29 5.70 -14.49 1.96
C GLY A 29 5.75 -13.00 1.81
N ASN A 30 4.83 -12.44 1.08
CA ASN A 30 4.74 -11.00 0.87
C ASN A 30 3.35 -10.51 1.12
N GLN A 31 3.24 -9.31 1.59
CA GLN A 31 1.96 -8.66 1.73
C GLN A 31 2.08 -7.24 1.25
N THR A 32 0.99 -6.67 0.86
CA THR A 32 1.00 -5.36 0.22
C THR A 32 -0.03 -4.46 0.88
N ARG A 33 0.24 -3.19 0.92
CA ARG A 33 -0.76 -2.21 1.29
C ARG A 33 -0.75 -1.12 0.23
N THR A 34 -1.82 -0.36 0.18
CA THR A 34 -1.97 0.64 -0.87
C THR A 34 -2.50 1.94 -0.29
N ARG A 35 -2.38 2.97 -1.07
CA ARG A 35 -3.00 4.25 -0.77
C ARG A 35 -3.40 4.89 -2.08
N THR A 36 -4.17 5.93 -2.00
CA THR A 36 -4.68 6.57 -3.20
C THR A 36 -4.42 8.06 -3.13
N CYS A 37 -4.40 8.69 -4.27
CA CYS A 37 -4.16 10.12 -4.35
C CYS A 37 -5.50 10.83 -4.31
N THR A 38 -6.12 10.80 -3.16
CA THR A 38 -7.47 11.28 -3.03
C THR A 38 -7.71 12.16 -1.82
N ASN A 39 -6.68 12.67 -1.20
CA ASN A 39 -6.84 13.44 0.01
C ASN A 39 -6.07 14.74 -0.05
N PRO A 40 -6.39 15.57 -0.96
CA PRO A 40 -7.46 15.48 -1.96
C PRO A 40 -6.96 14.91 -3.28
N GLU A 41 -7.89 14.75 -4.18
CA GLU A 41 -7.54 14.41 -5.54
C GLU A 41 -6.96 15.64 -6.20
N PRO A 42 -6.05 15.48 -7.14
CA PRO A 42 -5.53 16.65 -7.84
C PRO A 42 -6.63 17.29 -8.68
N GLN A 43 -6.63 18.60 -8.72
CA GLN A 43 -7.63 19.31 -9.48
C GLN A 43 -7.04 20.52 -10.14
N PHE A 44 -7.69 21.00 -11.15
CA PHE A 44 -7.28 22.23 -11.82
C PHE A 44 -5.82 22.17 -12.26
N ASP A 45 -5.44 21.05 -12.83
CA ASP A 45 -4.09 20.83 -13.30
C ASP A 45 -3.06 20.74 -12.18
N GLY A 46 -3.50 20.44 -10.98
CA GLY A 46 -2.57 20.17 -9.90
C GLY A 46 -1.83 18.89 -10.16
N GLU A 47 -0.77 18.68 -9.43
CA GLU A 47 0.06 17.53 -9.65
C GLU A 47 -0.45 16.29 -8.99
N ASP A 48 -0.20 15.16 -9.60
CA ASP A 48 -0.52 13.90 -9.03
C ASP A 48 0.41 13.59 -7.91
N CYS A 49 0.08 12.62 -7.10
CA CYS A 49 0.90 12.23 -5.96
C CYS A 49 2.14 11.47 -6.37
N GLY A 50 2.17 10.91 -7.54
CA GLY A 50 3.34 10.18 -7.97
C GLY A 50 3.13 8.69 -7.90
N PRO A 51 4.17 7.92 -8.05
CA PRO A 51 4.03 6.49 -8.25
C PRO A 51 4.03 5.62 -7.00
N ASN A 52 4.14 6.21 -5.81
CA ASN A 52 4.30 5.39 -4.63
C ASN A 52 2.98 4.99 -4.00
N SER A 53 2.12 4.35 -4.74
CA SER A 53 0.79 4.01 -4.26
C SER A 53 0.72 2.65 -3.61
N SER A 54 1.79 1.91 -3.59
CA SER A 54 1.76 0.61 -2.93
C SER A 54 3.10 0.29 -2.32
N GLU A 55 3.08 -0.56 -1.33
CA GLU A 55 4.28 -1.03 -0.67
C GLU A 55 4.14 -2.50 -0.41
N THR A 56 5.23 -3.22 -0.48
CA THR A 56 5.23 -4.64 -0.22
C THR A 56 6.28 -4.94 0.84
N GLN A 57 5.96 -5.84 1.72
CA GLN A 57 6.93 -6.27 2.73
C GLN A 57 6.87 -7.77 2.92
N VAL A 58 7.92 -8.31 3.44
CA VAL A 58 7.97 -9.71 3.77
C VAL A 58 7.10 -9.95 4.99
N CYS A 59 6.41 -11.07 5.00
CA CYS A 59 5.54 -11.41 6.12
C CYS A 59 5.68 -12.88 6.44
N ASN A 60 5.23 -13.23 7.64
CA ASN A 60 5.14 -14.62 8.04
C ASN A 60 6.44 -15.32 7.93
N GLN A 61 7.33 -15.02 8.81
CA GLN A 61 8.64 -15.55 8.72
C GLN A 61 8.85 -16.83 9.41
N ASP A 62 7.84 -17.41 10.02
CA ASP A 62 7.98 -18.69 10.68
C ASP A 62 8.19 -19.76 9.64
N PRO A 63 9.12 -20.66 9.85
CA PRO A 63 9.35 -21.68 8.85
C PRO A 63 8.17 -22.61 8.71
N CYS A 64 7.98 -23.10 7.52
CA CYS A 64 6.91 -24.06 7.29
C CYS A 64 7.29 -25.39 7.87
N PRO A 65 6.32 -26.11 8.37
CA PRO A 65 6.57 -27.46 8.79
C PRO A 65 6.97 -28.24 7.58
N ILE A 66 7.92 -29.11 7.76
CA ILE A 66 8.37 -29.82 6.71
C ILE A 66 7.75 -31.08 6.61
N GLY A 67 6.77 -31.24 5.93
CA GLY A 67 6.23 -32.50 5.76
C GLY A 67 6.01 -33.18 7.01
N ASN A 68 6.39 -34.35 7.09
CA ASN A 68 6.07 -35.01 8.27
C ASN A 68 7.11 -34.89 9.19
N LEU A 69 7.97 -34.14 8.98
CA LEU A 69 8.98 -34.05 9.80
C LEU A 69 8.72 -33.34 10.88
N ILE A 70 7.85 -32.96 11.01
CA ILE A 70 7.56 -32.32 12.04
C ILE A 70 8.12 -32.56 13.12
N ILE A 71 8.52 -32.94 13.37
CA ILE A 71 8.96 -33.13 14.29
C ILE A 71 9.21 -33.08 15.28
N LEU A 72 9.31 -33.25 15.52
CA LEU A 72 9.48 -33.33 16.35
C LEU A 72 10.18 -33.07 17.15
N LEU A 73 10.35 -32.85 17.49
CA LEU A 73 10.88 -32.74 18.35
C LEU A 73 10.72 -32.51 19.17
#